data_88cec8befc1707399519a321aad6a4de
#
_entry.id   88cec8befc1707399519a321aad6a4de
#
_cell.length_a   1.000
_cell.length_b   1.000
_cell.length_c   1.000
_cell.angle_alpha   90.00
_cell.angle_beta   90.00
_cell.angle_gamma   90.00
#
_symmetry.space_group_name_H-M   'P 1'
#
loop_
_entity.id
_entity.type
_entity.pdbx_description
1 polymer ?
#
loop_
_entity_poly.entity_id
_entity_poly.type
_entity_poly.pdbx_seq_one_letter_code
_entity_poly.pdbx_strand_id
1 'polypeptide(L)'
;LLLPKGIFELLEKEVGFYQELLRLLDKEHECLHSLSVEELCAVSKAKETEILKIKVVDENLKDITAGLFKNHGYVVEDTTITALMEVADKKQAVILKNYLAILTALKGDIRERNGNNKRFIEEALGVIEDSLSILVPPRNAPFYTPQGKNARCSCNANVLSREV
;
A
#
# COMPACT_ATOMS: atom_id res chain seq x y z
N LEU A 1 -1.05 21.81 -28.11
CA LEU A 1 -2.32 22.00 -27.44
C LEU A 1 -2.11 22.70 -26.10
N LEU A 2 -2.98 23.67 -25.76
CA LEU A 2 -2.99 24.27 -24.43
C LEU A 2 -3.87 23.42 -23.50
N LEU A 3 -3.26 22.82 -22.47
CA LEU A 3 -3.98 21.98 -21.51
C LEU A 3 -4.74 22.83 -20.47
N PRO A 4 -5.91 22.37 -20.01
CA PRO A 4 -6.67 23.04 -18.97
C PRO A 4 -5.90 23.12 -17.64
N LYS A 5 -6.05 24.22 -16.90
CA LYS A 5 -5.42 24.38 -15.58
C LYS A 5 -5.81 23.29 -14.59
N GLY A 6 -7.02 22.75 -14.69
CA GLY A 6 -7.51 21.68 -13.82
C GLY A 6 -6.65 20.41 -13.82
N ILE A 7 -5.95 20.11 -14.93
CA ILE A 7 -5.01 18.97 -14.98
C ILE A 7 -3.85 19.21 -14.01
N PHE A 8 -3.26 20.39 -14.01
CA PHE A 8 -2.13 20.72 -13.12
C PHE A 8 -2.54 20.78 -11.67
N GLU A 9 -3.76 21.28 -11.37
CA GLU A 9 -4.32 21.27 -10.02
C GLU A 9 -4.56 19.84 -9.50
N LEU A 10 -4.98 18.92 -10.35
CA LEU A 10 -5.12 17.51 -10.00
C LEU A 10 -3.76 16.83 -9.76
N LEU A 11 -2.77 17.10 -10.62
CA LEU A 11 -1.42 16.58 -10.44
C LEU A 11 -0.77 17.10 -9.15
N GLU A 12 -0.98 18.37 -8.80
CA GLU A 12 -0.50 18.93 -7.54
C GLU A 12 -1.15 18.25 -6.33
N LYS A 13 -2.47 18.01 -6.38
CA LYS A 13 -3.17 17.24 -5.34
C LYS A 13 -2.67 15.80 -5.24
N GLU A 14 -2.44 15.15 -6.38
CA GLU A 14 -1.91 13.79 -6.42
C GLU A 14 -0.54 13.72 -5.72
N VAL A 15 0.37 14.66 -6.04
CA VAL A 15 1.67 14.78 -5.35
C VAL A 15 1.49 14.93 -3.85
N GLY A 16 0.59 15.83 -3.41
CA GLY A 16 0.32 16.06 -1.99
C GLY A 16 -0.18 14.80 -1.27
N PHE A 17 -1.05 14.02 -1.89
CA PHE A 17 -1.56 12.78 -1.30
C PHE A 17 -0.50 11.68 -1.25
N TYR A 18 0.37 11.56 -2.25
CA TYR A 18 1.51 10.63 -2.19
C TYR A 18 2.53 11.03 -1.11
N GLN A 19 2.78 12.33 -0.91
CA GLN A 19 3.64 12.81 0.17
C GLN A 19 3.06 12.48 1.55
N GLU A 20 1.75 12.67 1.73
CA GLU A 20 1.07 12.30 2.97
C GLU A 20 1.07 10.79 3.21
N LEU A 21 0.87 10.00 2.16
CA LEU A 21 0.97 8.54 2.26
C LEU A 21 2.38 8.09 2.67
N LEU A 22 3.42 8.71 2.13
CA LEU A 22 4.81 8.44 2.52
C LEU A 22 5.05 8.77 4.00
N ARG A 23 4.55 9.93 4.47
CA ARG A 23 4.62 10.32 5.88
C ARG A 23 3.90 9.32 6.80
N LEU A 24 2.75 8.79 6.38
CA LEU A 24 2.02 7.77 7.12
C LEU A 24 2.76 6.43 7.17
N LEU A 25 3.50 6.06 6.12
CA LEU A 25 4.35 4.87 6.12
C LEU A 25 5.54 5.01 7.08
N ASP A 26 6.14 6.20 7.18
CA ASP A 26 7.18 6.47 8.17
C ASP A 26 6.61 6.38 9.59
N LYS A 27 5.42 6.93 9.83
CA LYS A 27 4.74 6.80 11.12
C LYS A 27 4.35 5.35 11.45
N GLU A 28 3.92 4.57 10.46
CA GLU A 28 3.69 3.12 10.63
C GLU A 28 4.95 2.41 11.10
N HIS A 29 6.10 2.73 10.50
CA HIS A 29 7.40 2.19 10.90
C HIS A 29 7.72 2.49 12.37
N GLU A 30 7.49 3.72 12.82
CA GLU A 30 7.67 4.12 14.23
C GLU A 30 6.73 3.33 15.16
N CYS A 31 5.46 3.18 14.78
CA CYS A 31 4.47 2.41 15.55
C CYS A 31 4.85 0.92 15.66
N LEU A 32 5.41 0.34 14.61
CA LEU A 32 5.90 -1.05 14.62
C LEU A 32 7.05 -1.24 15.61
N HIS A 33 7.96 -0.28 15.70
CA HIS A 33 9.06 -0.32 16.67
C HIS A 33 8.60 -0.09 18.11
N SER A 34 7.60 0.77 18.33
CA SER A 34 7.05 1.04 19.67
C SER A 34 6.03 -0.01 20.14
N LEU A 35 5.65 -0.96 19.27
CA LEU A 35 4.63 -1.98 19.51
C LEU A 35 3.26 -1.40 19.94
N SER A 36 2.94 -0.19 19.48
CA SER A 36 1.66 0.48 19.75
C SER A 36 0.60 0.02 18.74
N VAL A 37 -0.19 -0.98 19.11
CA VAL A 37 -1.24 -1.55 18.26
C VAL A 37 -2.34 -0.52 17.95
N GLU A 38 -2.72 0.29 18.92
CA GLU A 38 -3.78 1.31 18.75
C GLU A 38 -3.37 2.36 17.71
N GLU A 39 -2.13 2.87 17.83
CA GLU A 39 -1.59 3.83 16.87
C GLU A 39 -1.41 3.21 15.48
N LEU A 40 -0.97 1.95 15.42
CA LEU A 40 -0.84 1.22 14.16
C LEU A 40 -2.18 1.08 13.45
N CYS A 41 -3.26 0.75 14.18
CA CYS A 41 -4.61 0.70 13.61
C CYS A 41 -5.07 2.08 13.10
N ALA A 42 -4.79 3.15 13.82
CA ALA A 42 -5.13 4.51 13.41
C ALA A 42 -4.38 4.92 12.13
N VAL A 43 -3.08 4.63 12.06
CA VAL A 43 -2.26 4.89 10.87
C VAL A 43 -2.73 4.09 9.67
N SER A 44 -3.09 2.81 9.86
CA SER A 44 -3.62 1.97 8.77
C SER A 44 -4.90 2.55 8.16
N LYS A 45 -5.85 2.99 8.99
CA LYS A 45 -7.07 3.67 8.51
C LYS A 45 -6.77 4.98 7.79
N ALA A 46 -5.80 5.76 8.28
CA ALA A 46 -5.39 6.98 7.61
C ALA A 46 -4.78 6.69 6.23
N LYS A 47 -3.94 5.65 6.10
CA LYS A 47 -3.39 5.21 4.81
C LYS A 47 -4.48 4.80 3.83
N GLU A 48 -5.47 4.02 4.27
CA GLU A 48 -6.61 3.64 3.42
C GLU A 48 -7.34 4.88 2.88
N THR A 49 -7.55 5.89 3.74
CA THR A 49 -8.17 7.15 3.33
C THR A 49 -7.35 7.89 2.28
N GLU A 50 -6.02 7.98 2.44
CA GLU A 50 -5.16 8.63 1.44
C GLU A 50 -5.13 7.86 0.11
N ILE A 51 -5.10 6.52 0.15
CA ILE A 51 -5.18 5.68 -1.05
C ILE A 51 -6.49 5.92 -1.82
N LEU A 52 -7.62 6.07 -1.12
CA LEU A 52 -8.90 6.39 -1.75
C LEU A 52 -8.88 7.77 -2.40
N LYS A 53 -8.29 8.79 -1.77
CA LYS A 53 -8.13 10.12 -2.37
C LYS A 53 -7.27 10.09 -3.64
N ILE A 54 -6.17 9.33 -3.61
CA ILE A 54 -5.30 9.13 -4.79
C ILE A 54 -6.10 8.49 -5.92
N LYS A 55 -6.87 7.43 -5.66
CA LYS A 55 -7.71 6.79 -6.67
C LYS A 55 -8.71 7.74 -7.31
N VAL A 56 -9.40 8.56 -6.50
CA VAL A 56 -10.37 9.54 -6.99
C VAL A 56 -9.69 10.58 -7.89
N VAL A 57 -8.50 11.06 -7.53
CA VAL A 57 -7.75 12.02 -8.36
C VAL A 57 -7.28 11.38 -9.66
N ASP A 58 -6.79 10.14 -9.61
CA ASP A 58 -6.34 9.40 -10.79
C ASP A 58 -7.51 9.15 -11.78
N GLU A 59 -8.69 8.76 -11.27
CA GLU A 59 -9.90 8.61 -12.09
C GLU A 59 -10.32 9.95 -12.73
N ASN A 60 -10.37 11.04 -11.95
CA ASN A 60 -10.69 12.37 -12.48
C ASN A 60 -9.68 12.82 -13.54
N LEU A 61 -8.39 12.55 -13.35
CA LEU A 61 -7.35 12.88 -14.31
C LEU A 61 -7.55 12.10 -15.62
N LYS A 62 -7.87 10.81 -15.53
CA LYS A 62 -8.19 9.96 -16.69
C LYS A 62 -9.41 10.48 -17.45
N ASP A 63 -10.47 10.83 -16.76
CA ASP A 63 -11.72 11.32 -17.38
C ASP A 63 -11.50 12.64 -18.12
N ILE A 64 -10.83 13.60 -17.49
CA ILE A 64 -10.51 14.89 -18.11
C ILE A 64 -9.60 14.68 -19.32
N THR A 65 -8.60 13.81 -19.20
CA THR A 65 -7.66 13.53 -20.29
C THR A 65 -8.34 12.84 -21.45
N ALA A 66 -9.19 11.83 -21.18
CA ALA A 66 -9.97 11.13 -22.19
C ALA A 66 -10.93 12.10 -22.94
N GLY A 67 -11.62 12.97 -22.19
CA GLY A 67 -12.47 14.00 -22.76
C GLY A 67 -11.71 14.97 -23.67
N LEU A 68 -10.53 15.40 -23.22
CA LEU A 68 -9.66 16.30 -23.99
C LEU A 68 -9.19 15.66 -25.31
N PHE A 69 -8.74 14.41 -25.27
CA PHE A 69 -8.30 13.69 -26.46
C PHE A 69 -9.45 13.46 -27.45
N LYS A 70 -10.62 13.05 -26.96
CA LYS A 70 -11.82 12.86 -27.79
C LYS A 70 -12.22 14.14 -28.51
N ASN A 71 -12.20 15.29 -27.82
CA ASN A 71 -12.58 16.58 -28.39
C ASN A 71 -11.61 17.10 -29.46
N HIS A 72 -10.36 16.62 -29.42
CA HIS A 72 -9.33 17.04 -30.39
C HIS A 72 -9.02 15.96 -31.44
N GLY A 73 -9.78 14.86 -31.45
CA GLY A 73 -9.63 13.80 -32.46
C GLY A 73 -8.37 12.93 -32.28
N TYR A 74 -7.76 12.95 -31.10
CA TYR A 74 -6.66 12.06 -30.78
C TYR A 74 -7.20 10.69 -30.38
N VAL A 75 -6.71 9.64 -31.01
CA VAL A 75 -6.95 8.24 -30.61
C VAL A 75 -5.76 7.82 -29.77
N VAL A 76 -5.92 7.82 -28.44
CA VAL A 76 -4.86 7.42 -27.48
C VAL A 76 -5.40 6.25 -26.67
N GLU A 77 -4.67 5.15 -26.68
CA GLU A 77 -5.03 3.95 -25.88
C GLU A 77 -4.79 4.16 -24.38
N ASP A 78 -3.83 5.03 -24.02
CA ASP A 78 -3.46 5.33 -22.64
C ASP A 78 -3.65 6.81 -22.27
N THR A 79 -4.46 7.07 -21.25
CA THR A 79 -4.67 8.40 -20.66
C THR A 79 -3.60 8.73 -19.61
N THR A 80 -2.33 8.61 -19.96
CA THR A 80 -1.20 8.83 -19.06
C THR A 80 -0.63 10.24 -19.19
N ILE A 81 0.15 10.67 -18.16
CA ILE A 81 0.91 11.94 -18.22
C ILE A 81 1.82 11.97 -19.46
N THR A 82 2.36 10.84 -19.87
CA THR A 82 3.20 10.72 -21.08
C THR A 82 2.43 11.11 -22.33
N ALA A 83 1.20 10.62 -22.50
CA ALA A 83 0.35 10.98 -23.63
C ALA A 83 -0.03 12.47 -23.61
N LEU A 84 -0.25 13.05 -22.42
CA LEU A 84 -0.45 14.49 -22.29
C LEU A 84 0.77 15.31 -22.73
N MET A 85 1.98 14.82 -22.45
CA MET A 85 3.21 15.49 -22.86
C MET A 85 3.39 15.57 -24.39
N GLU A 86 2.90 14.56 -25.12
CA GLU A 86 2.99 14.51 -26.58
C GLU A 86 2.12 15.59 -27.25
N VAL A 87 0.96 15.91 -26.66
CA VAL A 87 0.02 16.88 -27.22
C VAL A 87 0.14 18.27 -26.62
N ALA A 88 0.80 18.43 -25.49
CA ALA A 88 0.98 19.69 -24.77
C ALA A 88 1.90 20.66 -25.52
N ASP A 89 1.75 21.95 -25.22
CA ASP A 89 2.75 22.92 -25.66
C ASP A 89 4.11 22.69 -24.97
N LYS A 90 5.20 23.25 -25.54
CA LYS A 90 6.55 23.04 -25.02
C LYS A 90 6.73 23.44 -23.56
N LYS A 91 6.04 24.49 -23.09
CA LYS A 91 6.15 24.95 -21.70
C LYS A 91 5.43 23.99 -20.75
N GLN A 92 4.21 23.60 -21.12
CA GLN A 92 3.42 22.65 -20.33
C GLN A 92 4.04 21.26 -20.33
N ALA A 93 4.63 20.81 -21.43
CA ALA A 93 5.35 19.53 -21.49
C ALA A 93 6.52 19.47 -20.50
N VAL A 94 7.26 20.56 -20.29
CA VAL A 94 8.32 20.63 -19.26
C VAL A 94 7.74 20.50 -17.85
N ILE A 95 6.60 21.15 -17.58
CA ILE A 95 5.92 21.07 -16.28
C ILE A 95 5.44 19.63 -16.03
N LEU A 96 4.80 19.02 -17.03
CA LEU A 96 4.34 17.62 -16.94
C LEU A 96 5.49 16.64 -16.69
N LYS A 97 6.64 16.86 -17.34
CA LYS A 97 7.84 16.07 -17.12
C LYS A 97 8.33 16.14 -15.67
N ASN A 98 8.26 17.34 -15.07
CA ASN A 98 8.61 17.50 -13.66
C ASN A 98 7.64 16.75 -12.74
N TYR A 99 6.31 16.85 -12.98
CA TYR A 99 5.32 16.08 -12.21
C TYR A 99 5.54 14.57 -12.36
N LEU A 100 5.80 14.09 -13.57
CA LEU A 100 6.10 12.68 -13.82
C LEU A 100 7.31 12.21 -13.03
N ALA A 101 8.39 13.00 -13.01
CA ALA A 101 9.60 12.68 -12.24
C ALA A 101 9.32 12.63 -10.73
N ILE A 102 8.60 13.62 -10.20
CA ILE A 102 8.22 13.69 -8.78
C ILE A 102 7.35 12.50 -8.39
N LEU A 103 6.28 12.21 -9.16
CA LEU A 103 5.38 11.10 -8.88
C LEU A 103 6.08 9.74 -9.00
N THR A 104 7.00 9.59 -9.95
CA THR A 104 7.79 8.36 -10.09
C THR A 104 8.70 8.14 -8.88
N ALA A 105 9.37 9.19 -8.41
CA ALA A 105 10.19 9.13 -7.20
C ALA A 105 9.35 8.78 -5.96
N LEU A 106 8.23 9.48 -5.74
CA LEU A 106 7.35 9.22 -4.60
C LEU A 106 6.79 7.78 -4.61
N LYS A 107 6.36 7.29 -5.77
CA LYS A 107 5.89 5.90 -5.92
C LYS A 107 6.99 4.88 -5.63
N GLY A 108 8.24 5.21 -5.97
CA GLY A 108 9.43 4.42 -5.62
C GLY A 108 9.65 4.36 -4.11
N ASP A 109 9.70 5.51 -3.47
CA ASP A 109 9.90 5.64 -2.02
C ASP A 109 8.80 4.94 -1.22
N ILE A 110 7.54 5.10 -1.63
CA ILE A 110 6.39 4.43 -1.03
C ILE A 110 6.51 2.91 -1.14
N ARG A 111 6.89 2.41 -2.31
CA ARG A 111 7.08 0.95 -2.51
C ARG A 111 8.18 0.41 -1.61
N GLU A 112 9.30 1.12 -1.49
CA GLU A 112 10.40 0.74 -0.62
C GLU A 112 9.99 0.72 0.85
N ARG A 113 9.38 1.82 1.36
CA ARG A 113 8.93 1.93 2.75
C ARG A 113 7.89 0.89 3.11
N ASN A 114 6.89 0.72 2.25
CA ASN A 114 5.85 -0.29 2.46
C ASN A 114 6.44 -1.72 2.45
N GLY A 115 7.40 -1.99 1.57
CA GLY A 115 8.13 -3.26 1.54
C GLY A 115 8.93 -3.52 2.82
N ASN A 116 9.58 -2.50 3.37
CA ASN A 116 10.32 -2.59 4.62
C ASN A 116 9.40 -2.84 5.82
N ASN A 117 8.28 -2.11 5.91
CA ASN A 117 7.29 -2.28 6.97
C ASN A 117 6.66 -3.69 6.91
N LYS A 118 6.31 -4.16 5.71
CA LYS A 118 5.77 -5.51 5.51
C LYS A 118 6.76 -6.57 5.99
N ARG A 119 8.03 -6.48 5.61
CA ARG A 119 9.07 -7.43 6.02
C ARG A 119 9.24 -7.44 7.54
N PHE A 120 9.24 -6.28 8.19
CA PHE A 120 9.30 -6.19 9.65
C PHE A 120 8.13 -6.92 10.32
N ILE A 121 6.91 -6.75 9.80
CA ILE A 121 5.72 -7.45 10.30
C ILE A 121 5.86 -8.97 10.12
N GLU A 122 6.31 -9.42 8.96
CA GLU A 122 6.48 -10.84 8.66
C GLU A 122 7.54 -11.49 9.56
N GLU A 123 8.66 -10.82 9.81
CA GLU A 123 9.70 -11.26 10.73
C GLU A 123 9.18 -11.33 12.18
N ALA A 124 8.44 -10.32 12.63
CA ALA A 124 7.86 -10.31 13.98
C ALA A 124 6.83 -11.44 14.17
N LEU A 125 5.98 -11.70 13.18
CA LEU A 125 5.03 -12.81 13.20
C LEU A 125 5.74 -14.16 13.25
N GLY A 126 6.81 -14.35 12.49
CA GLY A 126 7.62 -15.56 12.53
C GLY A 126 8.18 -15.85 13.93
N VAL A 127 8.72 -14.84 14.60
CA VAL A 127 9.20 -14.97 15.99
C VAL A 127 8.08 -15.38 16.96
N ILE A 128 6.87 -14.81 16.78
CA ILE A 128 5.71 -15.16 17.61
C ILE A 128 5.29 -16.60 17.36
N GLU A 129 5.19 -17.03 16.12
CA GLU A 129 4.83 -18.40 15.73
C GLU A 129 5.84 -19.41 16.27
N ASP A 130 7.13 -19.14 16.15
CA ASP A 130 8.18 -19.97 16.71
C ASP A 130 8.08 -20.09 18.24
N SER A 131 7.84 -18.97 18.92
CA SER A 131 7.66 -18.91 20.37
C SER A 131 6.43 -19.72 20.83
N LEU A 132 5.32 -19.60 20.09
CA LEU A 132 4.12 -20.38 20.38
C LEU A 132 4.31 -21.87 20.11
N SER A 133 5.10 -22.25 19.11
CA SER A 133 5.39 -23.65 18.80
C SER A 133 6.16 -24.36 19.94
N ILE A 134 6.96 -23.62 20.69
CA ILE A 134 7.67 -24.12 21.87
C ILE A 134 6.69 -24.37 23.04
N LEU A 135 5.69 -23.52 23.18
CA LEU A 135 4.72 -23.59 24.29
C LEU A 135 3.59 -24.58 24.04
N VAL A 136 3.23 -24.81 22.78
CA VAL A 136 2.18 -25.77 22.39
C VAL A 136 2.87 -27.01 21.84
N PRO A 137 2.93 -28.13 22.58
CA PRO A 137 3.53 -29.36 22.08
C PRO A 137 2.79 -29.80 20.81
N PRO A 138 3.51 -30.32 19.77
CA PRO A 138 2.88 -30.79 18.56
C PRO A 138 1.79 -31.81 18.88
N ARG A 139 0.63 -31.70 18.29
CA ARG A 139 -0.58 -32.53 18.51
C ARG A 139 -0.32 -34.06 18.47
N ASN A 140 0.86 -34.47 17.99
CA ASN A 140 1.30 -35.86 17.86
C ASN A 140 2.53 -36.20 18.71
N ALA A 141 2.95 -35.34 19.65
CA ALA A 141 4.04 -35.73 20.57
C ALA A 141 3.56 -36.89 21.45
N PRO A 142 4.24 -38.01 21.45
CA PRO A 142 3.88 -39.11 22.35
C PRO A 142 4.17 -38.65 23.79
N PHE A 143 3.13 -38.46 24.58
CA PHE A 143 3.28 -38.24 26.00
C PHE A 143 3.70 -39.57 26.65
N TYR A 144 4.87 -39.57 27.27
CA TYR A 144 5.29 -40.69 28.10
C TYR A 144 4.46 -40.70 29.38
N THR A 145 3.58 -41.68 29.50
CA THR A 145 2.98 -41.98 30.82
C THR A 145 4.01 -42.62 31.72
N PRO A 146 3.92 -42.47 33.05
CA PRO A 146 4.84 -43.12 34.01
C PRO A 146 4.94 -44.65 33.88
N GLN A 147 3.99 -45.25 33.15
CA GLN A 147 3.93 -46.68 32.88
C GLN A 147 4.45 -47.08 31.48
N GLY A 148 5.11 -46.20 30.74
CA GLY A 148 5.74 -46.49 29.46
C GLY A 148 4.80 -46.79 28.29
N LYS A 149 3.49 -46.45 28.40
CA LYS A 149 2.51 -46.65 27.32
C LYS A 149 2.28 -45.34 26.56
N ASN A 150 2.35 -45.42 25.24
CA ASN A 150 2.02 -44.26 24.36
C ASN A 150 0.52 -43.99 24.41
N ALA A 151 0.10 -42.96 25.13
CA ALA A 151 -1.26 -42.45 25.09
C ALA A 151 -1.40 -41.37 24.01
N ARG A 152 -2.22 -41.61 22.99
CA ARG A 152 -2.64 -40.57 22.04
C ARG A 152 -3.75 -39.78 22.68
N CYS A 153 -3.48 -38.56 23.08
CA CYS A 153 -4.50 -37.64 23.54
C CYS A 153 -5.12 -36.92 22.35
N SER A 154 -6.37 -37.25 21.99
CA SER A 154 -7.16 -36.50 21.04
C SER A 154 -7.83 -35.33 21.75
N CYS A 155 -7.13 -34.25 21.95
CA CYS A 155 -7.77 -33.02 22.37
C CYS A 155 -8.36 -32.31 21.15
N ASN A 156 -9.68 -32.38 21.01
CA ASN A 156 -10.44 -31.52 20.12
C ASN A 156 -10.45 -30.08 20.68
N ALA A 157 -9.38 -29.34 20.45
CA ALA A 157 -9.40 -27.90 20.64
C ALA A 157 -9.88 -27.27 19.33
N ASN A 158 -11.17 -26.94 19.27
CA ASN A 158 -11.69 -26.01 18.29
C ASN A 158 -11.03 -24.65 18.55
N VAL A 159 -9.87 -24.42 17.94
CA VAL A 159 -9.31 -23.09 17.81
C VAL A 159 -10.16 -22.41 16.73
N LEU A 160 -10.90 -21.38 17.14
CA LEU A 160 -11.73 -20.51 16.33
C LEU A 160 -10.97 -20.06 15.07
N SER A 161 -11.24 -20.70 13.94
CA SER A 161 -10.96 -20.12 12.63
C SER A 161 -12.05 -19.09 12.38
N ARG A 162 -11.76 -17.85 12.61
CA ARG A 162 -12.57 -16.72 12.18
C ARG A 162 -12.06 -16.31 10.82
N GLU A 163 -12.72 -16.82 9.76
CA GLU A 163 -12.61 -16.24 8.44
C GLU A 163 -13.27 -14.85 8.48
N VAL A 164 -12.54 -13.83 8.01
CA VAL A 164 -13.05 -12.53 7.63
C VAL A 164 -12.75 -12.32 6.16
#